data_57c9e49e9e04bfd7940e4e054139d178
#
_entry.id   57c9e49e9e04bfd7940e4e054139d178
#
_cell.length_a   1.000
_cell.length_b   1.000
_cell.length_c   1.000
_cell.angle_alpha   90.00
_cell.angle_beta   90.00
_cell.angle_gamma   90.00
#
_symmetry.space_group_name_H-M   'P 1'
#
loop_
_entity.id
_entity.type
_entity.pdbx_description
1 polymer ?
#
loop_
_entity_poly.entity_id
_entity_poly.type
_entity_poly.pdbx_seq_one_letter_code
_entity_poly.pdbx_strand_id
1 'polypeptide(L)'
;MNFAGDIKGSETDIKQWLTAIRQYADSVQTLGQSKINPTPLLADGFDVVTHQPVCWQFADGRRVPISNFASQQNWLRTLTALSQVTRDPQFRQRAEIQTRYFLQHGVHASSGLFAWGGHHFFHLDTLNSEGPESKSLVHELKHHLPYYDFLAEIDRESTLNFLQGFWHAHVEDWKTLDLGRHGEYNKTRDPQVFAHPRHDVVDPALWPQLPETKGLTFANVGTDLIYAAFKYASFTGDDQAAAWGKHLYRQYVLARHPETGLPAYQFSSPLQRQPIPADDNQTQSWYGDRAARQFGAEFGCLAREANVLFRDMRPLLVDNPLAMLDILRQHPDVEMEKWVIEGLKNYYRFAYDLKSNTLRPMWSDGQDMTGYILLRDGYYGSKGSEIKSFPLNPDYLLPLVRAWRLTDDDELFDLISVILKRLNLVELKLRPYRTTLLTIEPPASPYLLLALIELAQHCQNQPLFNLAWRVGKTLFKQHYHRGLFVDSAQHRYVRIDNPIALALLTLIAAKENELAEVPVFLTKGGYVHGDYQRNGCNNVIYDIDFIYPTLLS
;
A
#
# COMPACT_ATOMS: atom_id res chain seq x y z
N MET A 1 -19.43 -18.19 -13.30
CA MET A 1 -20.67 -17.71 -13.94
C MET A 1 -20.28 -16.65 -14.94
N ASN A 2 -20.78 -16.73 -16.14
CA ASN A 2 -20.57 -15.67 -17.13
C ASN A 2 -21.56 -14.54 -16.82
N PHE A 3 -21.10 -13.36 -16.41
CA PHE A 3 -21.92 -12.15 -16.22
C PHE A 3 -22.38 -11.55 -17.57
N ALA A 4 -22.52 -12.40 -18.58
CA ALA A 4 -23.04 -12.04 -19.90
C ALA A 4 -24.50 -11.57 -19.92
N GLY A 5 -25.18 -11.58 -18.76
CA GLY A 5 -26.49 -10.98 -18.60
C GLY A 5 -26.48 -9.52 -19.05
N ASP A 6 -27.48 -9.11 -19.80
CA ASP A 6 -27.57 -7.81 -20.44
C ASP A 6 -27.58 -6.66 -19.42
N ILE A 7 -26.40 -6.08 -19.18
CA ILE A 7 -26.32 -4.76 -18.54
C ILE A 7 -26.63 -3.75 -19.66
N LYS A 8 -27.79 -3.14 -19.60
CA LYS A 8 -28.23 -2.18 -20.61
C LYS A 8 -27.18 -1.09 -20.83
N GLY A 9 -26.67 -1.01 -22.04
CA GLY A 9 -25.68 0.00 -22.45
C GLY A 9 -24.23 -0.37 -22.11
N SER A 10 -23.93 -1.59 -21.65
CA SER A 10 -22.55 -2.01 -21.29
C SER A 10 -21.58 -1.93 -22.47
N GLU A 11 -21.98 -2.28 -23.67
CA GLU A 11 -21.12 -2.17 -24.85
C GLU A 11 -20.69 -0.71 -25.14
N THR A 12 -21.62 0.23 -24.98
CA THR A 12 -21.32 1.67 -25.11
C THR A 12 -20.36 2.13 -24.02
N ASP A 13 -20.61 1.73 -22.76
CA ASP A 13 -19.74 2.05 -21.64
C ASP A 13 -18.32 1.47 -21.85
N ILE A 14 -18.20 0.20 -22.25
CA ILE A 14 -16.91 -0.47 -22.55
C ILE A 14 -16.16 0.31 -23.64
N LYS A 15 -16.82 0.60 -24.76
CA LYS A 15 -16.19 1.35 -25.85
C LYS A 15 -15.69 2.72 -25.39
N GLN A 16 -16.49 3.43 -24.60
CA GLN A 16 -16.12 4.72 -24.04
C GLN A 16 -14.92 4.61 -23.10
N TRP A 17 -14.95 3.65 -22.16
CA TRP A 17 -13.87 3.45 -21.18
C TRP A 17 -12.57 3.03 -21.88
N LEU A 18 -12.61 2.08 -22.81
CA LEU A 18 -11.41 1.67 -23.54
C LEU A 18 -10.82 2.82 -24.38
N THR A 19 -11.67 3.64 -25.01
CA THR A 19 -11.20 4.83 -25.72
C THR A 19 -10.51 5.80 -24.77
N ALA A 20 -11.09 6.07 -23.61
CA ALA A 20 -10.54 6.96 -22.60
C ALA A 20 -9.24 6.42 -21.99
N ILE A 21 -9.18 5.12 -21.69
CA ILE A 21 -7.97 4.50 -21.11
C ILE A 21 -6.83 4.48 -22.14
N ARG A 22 -7.11 4.24 -23.42
CA ARG A 22 -6.11 4.39 -24.50
C ARG A 22 -5.60 5.82 -24.59
N GLN A 23 -6.51 6.80 -24.58
CA GLN A 23 -6.14 8.23 -24.59
C GLN A 23 -5.29 8.58 -23.36
N TYR A 24 -5.67 8.08 -22.18
CA TYR A 24 -4.88 8.24 -20.95
C TYR A 24 -3.47 7.65 -21.11
N ALA A 25 -3.37 6.43 -21.63
CA ALA A 25 -2.07 5.79 -21.86
C ALA A 25 -1.18 6.57 -22.83
N ASP A 26 -1.75 7.10 -23.89
CA ASP A 26 -1.03 7.94 -24.86
C ASP A 26 -0.63 9.30 -24.27
N SER A 27 -1.52 9.91 -23.48
CA SER A 27 -1.24 11.16 -22.78
C SER A 27 -0.11 11.00 -21.78
N VAL A 28 -0.13 9.94 -20.95
CA VAL A 28 0.95 9.65 -19.97
C VAL A 28 2.28 9.45 -20.70
N GLN A 29 2.30 8.68 -21.77
CA GLN A 29 3.52 8.44 -22.55
C GLN A 29 4.09 9.71 -23.15
N THR A 30 3.23 10.60 -23.65
CA THR A 30 3.65 11.83 -24.33
C THR A 30 4.04 12.94 -23.35
N LEU A 31 3.26 13.10 -22.27
CA LEU A 31 3.44 14.18 -21.30
C LEU A 31 4.45 13.82 -20.21
N GLY A 32 4.57 12.53 -19.88
CA GLY A 32 5.43 12.03 -18.82
C GLY A 32 6.91 11.95 -19.20
N GLN A 33 7.27 11.93 -20.49
CA GLN A 33 8.67 11.91 -20.93
C GLN A 33 9.33 13.28 -20.80
N SER A 34 10.64 13.28 -20.48
CA SER A 34 11.45 14.50 -20.57
C SER A 34 11.47 15.03 -22.00
N LYS A 35 11.29 16.33 -22.14
CA LYS A 35 11.47 17.04 -23.42
C LYS A 35 12.93 17.43 -23.67
N ILE A 36 13.76 17.43 -22.63
CA ILE A 36 15.17 17.80 -22.67
C ILE A 36 16.02 16.57 -22.98
N ASN A 37 15.73 15.47 -22.25
CA ASN A 37 16.46 14.21 -22.40
C ASN A 37 15.44 13.04 -22.53
N PRO A 38 14.87 12.84 -23.72
CA PRO A 38 13.84 11.83 -23.92
C PRO A 38 14.40 10.42 -23.68
N THR A 39 13.88 9.76 -22.65
CA THR A 39 14.13 8.37 -22.30
C THR A 39 12.82 7.65 -22.06
N PRO A 40 12.82 6.32 -21.89
CA PRO A 40 11.61 5.61 -21.52
C PRO A 40 11.09 5.92 -20.09
N LEU A 41 11.86 6.61 -19.23
CA LEU A 41 11.40 7.00 -17.91
C LEU A 41 10.32 8.08 -18.01
N LEU A 42 9.36 7.99 -17.10
CA LEU A 42 8.23 8.91 -17.04
C LEU A 42 8.25 9.70 -15.73
N ALA A 43 7.74 10.91 -15.76
CA ALA A 43 7.40 11.65 -14.55
C ALA A 43 6.34 10.90 -13.75
N ASP A 44 6.38 11.01 -12.42
CA ASP A 44 5.38 10.38 -11.54
C ASP A 44 3.97 10.96 -11.73
N GLY A 45 3.90 12.12 -12.32
CA GLY A 45 2.65 12.78 -12.68
C GLY A 45 2.89 14.13 -13.34
N PHE A 46 1.80 14.82 -13.64
CA PHE A 46 1.86 16.12 -14.31
C PHE A 46 0.61 16.96 -14.03
N ASP A 47 0.76 18.26 -14.24
CA ASP A 47 -0.32 19.25 -14.16
C ASP A 47 -1.28 19.08 -15.35
N VAL A 48 -2.56 18.91 -15.07
CA VAL A 48 -3.60 18.67 -16.11
C VAL A 48 -3.88 19.90 -16.99
N VAL A 49 -3.43 21.08 -16.56
CA VAL A 49 -3.65 22.35 -17.28
C VAL A 49 -2.43 22.72 -18.11
N THR A 50 -1.26 22.70 -17.49
CA THR A 50 -0.01 23.13 -18.13
C THR A 50 0.72 22.00 -18.83
N HIS A 51 0.34 20.74 -18.53
CA HIS A 51 1.02 19.53 -19.01
C HIS A 51 2.50 19.48 -18.67
N GLN A 52 2.89 20.12 -17.56
CA GLN A 52 4.26 20.06 -17.06
C GLN A 52 4.39 18.93 -16.04
N PRO A 53 5.54 18.24 -16.00
CA PRO A 53 5.83 17.27 -14.98
C PRO A 53 5.73 17.86 -13.57
N VAL A 54 5.31 17.05 -12.61
CA VAL A 54 5.39 17.42 -11.21
C VAL A 54 6.85 17.45 -10.76
N CYS A 55 7.18 18.38 -9.88
CA CYS A 55 8.54 18.61 -9.42
C CYS A 55 8.61 18.53 -7.90
N TRP A 56 9.65 17.88 -7.39
CA TRP A 56 10.08 18.07 -6.01
C TRP A 56 10.70 19.46 -5.87
N GLN A 57 10.31 20.20 -4.86
CA GLN A 57 10.89 21.50 -4.55
C GLN A 57 11.80 21.39 -3.33
N PHE A 58 13.08 21.65 -3.53
CA PHE A 58 14.06 21.69 -2.46
C PHE A 58 13.94 22.97 -1.62
N ALA A 59 14.51 22.96 -0.41
CA ALA A 59 14.51 24.11 0.48
C ALA A 59 15.22 25.35 -0.11
N ASP A 60 16.18 25.16 -1.00
CA ASP A 60 16.88 26.22 -1.75
C ASP A 60 16.07 26.81 -2.92
N GLY A 61 14.84 26.30 -3.14
CA GLY A 61 13.97 26.73 -4.23
C GLY A 61 14.19 25.97 -5.55
N ARG A 62 15.19 25.10 -5.65
CA ARG A 62 15.42 24.25 -6.81
C ARG A 62 14.23 23.30 -7.02
N ARG A 63 13.79 23.16 -8.25
CA ARG A 63 12.69 22.28 -8.64
C ARG A 63 13.21 21.20 -9.58
N VAL A 64 12.90 19.95 -9.25
CA VAL A 64 13.37 18.77 -9.97
C VAL A 64 12.17 17.94 -10.43
N PRO A 65 11.96 17.75 -11.74
CA PRO A 65 10.95 16.83 -12.23
C PRO A 65 11.36 15.41 -11.86
N ILE A 66 10.49 14.72 -11.11
CA ILE A 66 10.79 13.42 -10.53
C ILE A 66 10.32 12.27 -11.39
N SER A 67 11.14 11.22 -11.43
CA SER A 67 10.79 9.90 -11.90
C SER A 67 11.14 8.87 -10.82
N ASN A 68 10.12 8.35 -10.14
CA ASN A 68 10.27 7.34 -9.10
C ASN A 68 9.55 6.06 -9.52
N PHE A 69 10.29 5.10 -10.00
CA PHE A 69 9.73 3.87 -10.57
C PHE A 69 8.90 3.06 -9.55
N ALA A 70 9.16 3.21 -8.23
CA ALA A 70 8.33 2.61 -7.19
C ALA A 70 6.88 3.15 -7.19
N SER A 71 6.71 4.43 -7.55
CA SER A 71 5.41 5.09 -7.67
C SER A 71 4.72 4.85 -9.01
N GLN A 72 5.21 3.92 -9.83
CA GLN A 72 4.70 3.67 -11.19
C GLN A 72 4.25 2.21 -11.40
N GLN A 73 4.16 1.41 -10.34
CA GLN A 73 3.90 -0.01 -10.47
C GLN A 73 2.47 -0.33 -10.95
N ASN A 74 1.47 0.47 -10.56
CA ASN A 74 0.11 0.30 -11.09
C ASN A 74 -0.01 0.82 -12.53
N TRP A 75 0.85 1.74 -12.96
CA TRP A 75 0.96 2.11 -14.36
C TRP A 75 1.37 0.91 -15.23
N LEU A 76 2.37 0.14 -14.80
CA LEU A 76 2.79 -1.08 -15.50
C LEU A 76 1.66 -2.12 -15.55
N ARG A 77 0.96 -2.33 -14.42
CA ARG A 77 -0.24 -3.21 -14.37
C ARG A 77 -1.34 -2.72 -15.30
N THR A 78 -1.57 -1.40 -15.37
CA THR A 78 -2.57 -0.79 -16.26
C THR A 78 -2.23 -1.03 -17.72
N LEU A 79 -0.98 -0.81 -18.14
CA LEU A 79 -0.55 -1.07 -19.51
C LEU A 79 -0.66 -2.56 -19.88
N THR A 80 -0.27 -3.45 -18.99
CA THR A 80 -0.40 -4.89 -19.17
C THR A 80 -1.87 -5.29 -19.32
N ALA A 81 -2.73 -4.81 -18.42
CA ALA A 81 -4.18 -5.06 -18.48
C ALA A 81 -4.81 -4.50 -19.76
N LEU A 82 -4.43 -3.28 -20.16
CA LEU A 82 -4.93 -2.65 -21.39
C LEU A 82 -4.54 -3.46 -22.63
N SER A 83 -3.29 -3.94 -22.68
CA SER A 83 -2.83 -4.82 -23.76
C SER A 83 -3.65 -6.10 -23.85
N GLN A 84 -3.93 -6.74 -22.71
CA GLN A 84 -4.69 -7.99 -22.64
C GLN A 84 -6.15 -7.78 -23.06
N VAL A 85 -6.83 -6.82 -22.48
CA VAL A 85 -8.25 -6.54 -22.75
C VAL A 85 -8.46 -6.08 -24.19
N THR A 86 -7.53 -5.33 -24.76
CA THR A 86 -7.66 -4.82 -26.13
C THR A 86 -7.02 -5.70 -27.19
N ARG A 87 -6.26 -6.72 -26.79
CA ARG A 87 -5.43 -7.57 -27.66
C ARG A 87 -4.41 -6.75 -28.47
N ASP A 88 -4.01 -5.60 -27.97
CA ASP A 88 -3.04 -4.71 -28.60
C ASP A 88 -1.70 -4.77 -27.84
N PRO A 89 -0.66 -5.40 -28.41
CA PRO A 89 0.59 -5.62 -27.71
C PRO A 89 1.41 -4.35 -27.46
N GLN A 90 1.11 -3.25 -28.15
CA GLN A 90 1.88 -2.01 -28.02
C GLN A 90 1.91 -1.46 -26.59
N PHE A 91 0.82 -1.63 -25.82
CA PHE A 91 0.75 -1.14 -24.45
C PHE A 91 1.68 -1.93 -23.52
N ARG A 92 1.67 -3.24 -23.62
CA ARG A 92 2.62 -4.08 -22.89
C ARG A 92 4.06 -3.76 -23.28
N GLN A 93 4.34 -3.58 -24.57
CA GLN A 93 5.68 -3.21 -25.05
C GLN A 93 6.18 -1.90 -24.44
N ARG A 94 5.31 -0.90 -24.24
CA ARG A 94 5.66 0.36 -23.54
C ARG A 94 6.10 0.08 -22.09
N ALA A 95 5.35 -0.76 -21.37
CA ALA A 95 5.72 -1.17 -20.00
C ALA A 95 7.07 -1.92 -19.98
N GLU A 96 7.30 -2.81 -20.94
CA GLU A 96 8.55 -3.57 -21.07
C GLU A 96 9.75 -2.66 -21.35
N ILE A 97 9.62 -1.72 -22.27
CA ILE A 97 10.68 -0.77 -22.63
C ILE A 97 11.04 0.11 -21.42
N GLN A 98 10.05 0.64 -20.72
CA GLN A 98 10.26 1.46 -19.52
C GLN A 98 10.94 0.65 -18.42
N THR A 99 10.46 -0.55 -18.15
CA THR A 99 11.01 -1.44 -17.11
C THR A 99 12.43 -1.85 -17.44
N ARG A 100 12.71 -2.25 -18.66
CA ARG A 100 14.06 -2.63 -19.11
C ARG A 100 15.04 -1.47 -18.95
N TYR A 101 14.63 -0.28 -19.35
CA TYR A 101 15.45 0.90 -19.19
C TYR A 101 15.76 1.18 -17.71
N PHE A 102 14.73 1.12 -16.84
CA PHE A 102 14.94 1.28 -15.40
C PHE A 102 15.89 0.23 -14.83
N LEU A 103 15.71 -1.05 -15.15
CA LEU A 103 16.56 -2.13 -14.64
C LEU A 103 18.02 -2.00 -15.14
N GLN A 104 18.25 -1.41 -16.31
CA GLN A 104 19.59 -1.16 -16.83
C GLN A 104 20.31 0.03 -16.14
N HIS A 105 19.57 1.02 -15.63
CA HIS A 105 20.14 2.27 -15.12
C HIS A 105 19.87 2.51 -13.63
N GLY A 106 18.86 1.86 -13.07
CA GLY A 106 18.38 2.07 -11.70
C GLY A 106 18.74 0.95 -10.72
N VAL A 107 19.64 0.02 -11.09
CA VAL A 107 20.10 -1.04 -10.20
C VAL A 107 21.51 -0.73 -9.68
N HIS A 108 21.67 -0.73 -8.38
CA HIS A 108 22.98 -0.61 -7.76
C HIS A 108 23.71 -1.96 -7.79
N ALA A 109 24.77 -2.05 -8.56
CA ALA A 109 25.47 -3.31 -8.85
C ALA A 109 25.98 -4.05 -7.59
N SER A 110 26.43 -3.32 -6.55
CA SER A 110 26.95 -3.92 -5.32
C SER A 110 25.85 -4.48 -4.43
N SER A 111 24.79 -3.72 -4.21
CA SER A 111 23.71 -4.07 -3.28
C SER A 111 22.55 -4.80 -3.93
N GLY A 112 22.38 -4.69 -5.25
CA GLY A 112 21.19 -5.12 -5.97
C GLY A 112 19.98 -4.22 -5.77
N LEU A 113 20.05 -3.22 -4.89
CA LEU A 113 18.92 -2.34 -4.59
C LEU A 113 18.55 -1.48 -5.80
N PHE A 114 17.26 -1.25 -5.95
CA PHE A 114 16.72 -0.35 -6.96
C PHE A 114 16.79 1.12 -6.51
N ALA A 115 17.16 2.01 -7.41
CA ALA A 115 17.21 3.45 -7.21
C ALA A 115 15.81 4.06 -7.19
N TRP A 116 15.04 3.74 -6.16
CA TRP A 116 13.63 4.13 -6.01
C TRP A 116 13.22 4.28 -4.54
N GLY A 117 11.99 4.65 -4.30
CA GLY A 117 11.36 4.62 -2.99
C GLY A 117 11.15 6.00 -2.38
N GLY A 118 11.08 6.07 -1.05
CA GLY A 118 10.73 7.29 -0.34
C GLY A 118 11.84 8.35 -0.35
N HIS A 119 13.11 7.94 -0.45
CA HIS A 119 14.27 8.82 -0.36
C HIS A 119 15.16 8.81 -1.61
N HIS A 120 14.66 8.27 -2.73
CA HIS A 120 15.42 8.21 -3.97
C HIS A 120 14.52 8.31 -5.18
N PHE A 121 14.92 9.11 -6.15
CA PHE A 121 14.28 9.23 -7.46
C PHE A 121 15.31 9.68 -8.50
N PHE A 122 14.96 9.62 -9.77
CA PHE A 122 15.74 10.21 -10.84
C PHE A 122 15.22 11.61 -11.17
N HIS A 123 16.16 12.54 -11.35
CA HIS A 123 15.86 13.78 -12.03
C HIS A 123 15.56 13.47 -13.49
N LEU A 124 14.30 13.65 -13.91
CA LEU A 124 13.82 13.18 -15.21
C LEU A 124 14.62 13.74 -16.41
N ASP A 125 15.12 14.99 -16.31
CA ASP A 125 15.81 15.64 -17.41
C ASP A 125 17.32 15.36 -17.47
N THR A 126 17.95 15.09 -16.34
CA THR A 126 19.40 14.85 -16.26
C THR A 126 19.77 13.40 -16.00
N LEU A 127 18.79 12.60 -15.56
CA LEU A 127 18.95 11.20 -15.13
C LEU A 127 19.90 11.02 -13.94
N ASN A 128 20.19 12.09 -13.21
CA ASN A 128 20.93 12.00 -11.97
C ASN A 128 20.05 11.42 -10.87
N SER A 129 20.65 10.59 -10.03
CA SER A 129 20.03 10.12 -8.81
C SER A 129 19.94 11.24 -7.79
N GLU A 130 18.75 11.48 -7.26
CA GLU A 130 18.49 12.52 -6.27
C GLU A 130 17.61 11.96 -5.15
N GLY A 131 17.62 12.64 -4.00
CA GLY A 131 16.72 12.40 -2.88
C GLY A 131 16.09 13.70 -2.41
N PRO A 132 15.01 13.67 -1.63
CA PRO A 132 14.32 14.87 -1.17
C PRO A 132 15.14 15.72 -0.19
N GLU A 133 16.24 15.20 0.30
CA GLU A 133 17.18 15.87 1.18
C GLU A 133 18.57 15.89 0.56
N SER A 134 19.42 16.82 1.00
CA SER A 134 20.83 16.90 0.60
C SER A 134 21.72 15.82 1.22
N LYS A 135 21.14 14.79 1.82
CA LYS A 135 21.84 13.68 2.46
C LYS A 135 22.19 12.56 1.48
N SER A 136 23.02 11.64 1.92
CA SER A 136 23.33 10.42 1.18
C SER A 136 22.04 9.68 0.80
N LEU A 137 21.99 9.21 -0.43
CA LEU A 137 20.86 8.42 -0.91
C LEU A 137 20.78 7.11 -0.13
N VAL A 138 19.57 6.77 0.31
CA VAL A 138 19.27 5.53 1.02
C VAL A 138 18.03 4.88 0.44
N HIS A 139 18.00 3.56 0.46
CA HIS A 139 16.81 2.80 0.16
C HIS A 139 15.89 2.79 1.39
N GLU A 140 14.61 3.06 1.22
CA GLU A 140 13.66 3.08 2.32
C GLU A 140 12.80 1.82 2.35
N LEU A 141 12.65 1.23 3.55
CA LEU A 141 11.64 0.22 3.81
C LEU A 141 10.26 0.88 3.87
N LYS A 142 9.44 0.64 2.85
CA LYS A 142 8.13 1.26 2.67
C LYS A 142 7.23 0.37 1.81
N HIS A 143 5.91 0.56 1.91
CA HIS A 143 4.96 -0.13 1.05
C HIS A 143 5.10 0.30 -0.41
N HIS A 144 5.69 -0.57 -1.20
CA HIS A 144 5.72 -0.42 -2.65
C HIS A 144 4.95 -1.54 -3.35
N LEU A 145 4.96 -2.75 -2.78
CA LEU A 145 4.37 -3.97 -3.33
C LEU A 145 4.53 -4.05 -4.86
N PRO A 146 5.79 -4.07 -5.34
CA PRO A 146 6.10 -3.94 -6.75
C PRO A 146 5.46 -5.06 -7.59
N TYR A 147 5.38 -4.83 -8.88
CA TYR A 147 4.91 -5.83 -9.83
C TYR A 147 6.04 -6.84 -10.15
N TYR A 148 6.53 -7.54 -9.11
CA TYR A 148 7.70 -8.44 -9.20
C TYR A 148 7.59 -9.50 -10.28
N ASP A 149 6.39 -10.05 -10.53
CA ASP A 149 6.19 -11.04 -11.59
C ASP A 149 6.58 -10.47 -12.96
N PHE A 150 6.16 -9.23 -13.23
CA PHE A 150 6.51 -8.53 -14.46
C PHE A 150 7.98 -8.12 -14.50
N LEU A 151 8.53 -7.63 -13.39
CA LEU A 151 9.96 -7.28 -13.30
C LEU A 151 10.84 -8.51 -13.57
N ALA A 152 10.51 -9.66 -12.97
CA ALA A 152 11.25 -10.92 -13.16
C ALA A 152 11.10 -11.49 -14.58
N GLU A 153 9.98 -11.23 -15.24
CA GLU A 153 9.80 -11.62 -16.65
C GLU A 153 10.72 -10.80 -17.58
N ILE A 154 10.93 -9.51 -17.26
CA ILE A 154 11.79 -8.62 -18.07
C ILE A 154 13.27 -8.84 -17.79
N ASP A 155 13.65 -8.93 -16.51
CA ASP A 155 15.02 -9.22 -16.07
C ASP A 155 14.97 -9.96 -14.73
N ARG A 156 15.04 -11.28 -14.84
CA ARG A 156 14.98 -12.18 -13.68
C ARG A 156 16.17 -11.97 -12.75
N GLU A 157 17.36 -11.80 -13.29
CA GLU A 157 18.58 -11.69 -12.49
C GLU A 157 18.57 -10.41 -11.66
N SER A 158 18.31 -9.27 -12.26
CA SER A 158 18.21 -7.99 -11.55
C SER A 158 17.10 -8.02 -10.49
N THR A 159 15.96 -8.66 -10.78
CA THR A 159 14.86 -8.80 -9.82
C THR A 159 15.26 -9.66 -8.63
N LEU A 160 15.87 -10.83 -8.85
CA LEU A 160 16.33 -11.69 -7.77
C LEU A 160 17.42 -11.02 -6.91
N ASN A 161 18.34 -10.31 -7.55
CA ASN A 161 19.38 -9.54 -6.87
C ASN A 161 18.75 -8.46 -5.97
N PHE A 162 17.70 -7.79 -6.44
CA PHE A 162 16.96 -6.82 -5.62
C PHE A 162 16.29 -7.49 -4.42
N LEU A 163 15.60 -8.61 -4.61
CA LEU A 163 14.90 -9.29 -3.52
C LEU A 163 15.85 -9.74 -2.41
N GLN A 164 17.04 -10.23 -2.76
CA GLN A 164 18.09 -10.56 -1.81
C GLN A 164 18.70 -9.31 -1.15
N GLY A 165 19.03 -8.30 -1.95
CA GLY A 165 19.60 -7.04 -1.47
C GLY A 165 18.65 -6.29 -0.54
N PHE A 166 17.35 -6.35 -0.81
CA PHE A 166 16.32 -5.74 0.00
C PHE A 166 16.29 -6.31 1.43
N TRP A 167 16.31 -7.63 1.56
CA TRP A 167 16.45 -8.28 2.87
C TRP A 167 17.79 -7.96 3.52
N HIS A 168 18.90 -8.10 2.79
CA HIS A 168 20.23 -7.86 3.32
C HIS A 168 20.45 -6.41 3.80
N ALA A 169 19.87 -5.44 3.12
CA ALA A 169 20.02 -4.03 3.46
C ALA A 169 19.19 -3.62 4.70
N HIS A 170 18.06 -4.26 4.92
CA HIS A 170 17.10 -3.85 5.95
C HIS A 170 17.07 -4.73 7.19
N VAL A 171 17.62 -5.94 7.16
CA VAL A 171 17.79 -6.77 8.37
C VAL A 171 19.14 -6.45 8.99
N GLU A 172 19.13 -5.84 10.18
CA GLU A 172 20.35 -5.46 10.90
C GLU A 172 20.82 -6.60 11.83
N ASP A 173 19.89 -7.32 12.43
CA ASP A 173 20.16 -8.48 13.27
C ASP A 173 19.24 -9.65 12.90
N TRP A 174 19.82 -10.69 12.34
CA TRP A 174 19.10 -11.89 11.90
C TRP A 174 18.56 -12.74 13.04
N LYS A 175 19.13 -12.61 14.23
CA LYS A 175 18.67 -13.37 15.39
C LYS A 175 17.39 -12.79 15.99
N THR A 176 17.29 -11.47 16.02
CA THR A 176 16.18 -10.75 16.66
C THR A 176 15.23 -10.12 15.65
N LEU A 177 15.57 -10.13 14.35
CA LEU A 177 14.87 -9.40 13.30
C LEU A 177 14.74 -7.89 13.61
N ASP A 178 15.83 -7.30 14.15
CA ASP A 178 15.92 -5.85 14.24
C ASP A 178 16.11 -5.29 12.82
N LEU A 179 15.22 -4.37 12.42
CA LEU A 179 15.17 -3.85 11.06
C LEU A 179 15.66 -2.39 11.00
N GLY A 180 16.48 -2.09 10.02
CA GLY A 180 16.78 -0.73 9.59
C GLY A 180 15.73 -0.21 8.61
N ARG A 181 15.21 1.00 8.87
CA ARG A 181 14.30 1.65 7.91
C ARG A 181 15.03 2.07 6.63
N HIS A 182 16.30 2.40 6.74
CA HIS A 182 17.12 2.90 5.65
C HIS A 182 18.23 1.90 5.33
N GLY A 183 18.22 1.38 4.11
CA GLY A 183 19.25 0.50 3.58
C GLY A 183 20.29 1.28 2.76
N GLU A 184 21.58 0.98 2.96
CA GLU A 184 22.66 1.63 2.24
C GLU A 184 22.87 1.03 0.85
N TYR A 185 22.95 1.85 -0.17
CA TYR A 185 23.19 1.43 -1.56
C TYR A 185 24.58 0.84 -1.80
N ASN A 186 25.57 1.19 -0.98
CA ASN A 186 26.94 0.71 -1.09
C ASN A 186 27.21 -0.61 -0.34
N LYS A 187 26.25 -1.10 0.45
CA LYS A 187 26.39 -2.38 1.15
C LYS A 187 26.32 -3.53 0.15
N THR A 188 27.39 -4.31 0.06
CA THR A 188 27.45 -5.43 -0.87
C THR A 188 26.39 -6.49 -0.51
N ARG A 189 25.61 -6.90 -1.49
CA ARG A 189 24.56 -7.91 -1.33
C ARG A 189 25.15 -9.25 -0.88
N ASP A 190 24.47 -9.90 0.04
CA ASP A 190 24.70 -11.31 0.36
C ASP A 190 23.85 -12.21 -0.54
N PRO A 191 24.45 -12.98 -1.48
CA PRO A 191 23.69 -13.88 -2.33
C PRO A 191 23.10 -15.07 -1.59
N GLN A 192 23.53 -15.33 -0.34
CA GLN A 192 23.01 -16.39 0.52
C GLN A 192 22.19 -15.87 1.68
N VAL A 193 21.61 -14.69 1.52
CA VAL A 193 20.86 -13.97 2.57
C VAL A 193 19.78 -14.83 3.24
N PHE A 194 19.11 -15.72 2.52
CA PHE A 194 18.10 -16.61 3.09
C PHE A 194 18.67 -17.90 3.69
N ALA A 195 19.98 -18.14 3.58
CA ALA A 195 20.64 -19.28 4.23
C ALA A 195 21.04 -19.01 5.69
N HIS A 196 20.84 -17.79 6.20
CA HIS A 196 21.05 -17.49 7.61
C HIS A 196 20.20 -18.43 8.49
N PRO A 197 20.75 -18.91 9.63
CA PRO A 197 19.99 -19.74 10.55
C PRO A 197 18.84 -18.95 11.18
N ARG A 198 17.63 -19.49 11.09
CA ARG A 198 16.50 -18.97 11.84
C ARG A 198 16.59 -19.44 13.29
N HIS A 199 16.43 -18.51 14.20
CA HIS A 199 16.26 -18.83 15.61
C HIS A 199 14.77 -18.98 15.90
N ASP A 200 14.41 -19.93 16.75
CA ASP A 200 13.02 -20.05 17.17
C ASP A 200 12.57 -18.73 17.80
N VAL A 201 11.40 -18.29 17.38
CA VAL A 201 10.79 -17.11 17.98
C VAL A 201 10.36 -17.50 19.38
N VAL A 202 11.14 -17.08 20.34
CA VAL A 202 10.87 -17.29 21.76
C VAL A 202 9.83 -16.27 22.19
N ASP A 203 9.06 -16.60 23.24
CA ASP A 203 8.20 -15.61 23.89
C ASP A 203 9.01 -14.33 24.11
N PRO A 204 8.56 -13.21 23.56
CA PRO A 204 9.26 -11.94 23.69
C PRO A 204 9.56 -11.54 25.13
N ALA A 205 8.77 -12.00 26.09
CA ALA A 205 9.04 -11.82 27.52
C ALA A 205 10.37 -12.45 27.98
N LEU A 206 10.85 -13.43 27.25
CA LEU A 206 12.07 -14.17 27.54
C LEU A 206 13.29 -13.66 26.79
N TRP A 207 13.12 -12.71 25.88
CA TRP A 207 14.24 -12.17 25.12
C TRP A 207 15.17 -11.35 26.00
N PRO A 208 16.47 -11.47 25.82
CA PRO A 208 17.42 -10.63 26.52
C PRO A 208 17.21 -9.17 26.12
N GLN A 209 17.18 -8.30 27.10
CA GLN A 209 17.16 -6.86 26.86
C GLN A 209 18.51 -6.45 26.28
N LEU A 210 18.50 -5.90 25.06
CA LEU A 210 19.69 -5.26 24.51
C LEU A 210 19.73 -3.80 24.98
N PRO A 211 20.89 -3.28 25.40
CA PRO A 211 21.02 -1.91 25.87
C PRO A 211 20.72 -0.88 24.75
N GLU A 212 20.97 -1.26 23.50
CA GLU A 212 20.70 -0.44 22.34
C GLU A 212 20.13 -1.29 21.19
N THR A 213 18.97 -0.91 20.70
CA THR A 213 18.44 -1.42 19.45
C THR A 213 18.75 -0.41 18.33
N LYS A 214 19.33 -0.87 17.23
CA LYS A 214 19.74 -0.02 16.11
C LYS A 214 18.63 0.23 15.10
N GLY A 215 17.73 -0.69 14.94
CA GLY A 215 16.64 -0.64 13.98
C GLY A 215 15.26 -0.60 14.63
N LEU A 216 14.23 -0.58 13.82
CA LEU A 216 12.83 -0.69 14.21
C LEU A 216 12.24 -1.93 13.56
N THR A 217 11.38 -2.64 14.27
CA THR A 217 10.53 -3.62 13.62
C THR A 217 9.24 -2.93 13.22
N PHE A 218 9.01 -2.85 11.91
CA PHE A 218 7.93 -2.07 11.33
C PHE A 218 6.82 -2.99 10.82
N ALA A 219 5.80 -3.25 11.64
CA ALA A 219 4.65 -4.01 11.17
C ALA A 219 3.87 -3.25 10.06
N ASN A 220 3.87 -1.93 10.12
CA ASN A 220 3.16 -1.09 9.15
C ASN A 220 3.74 -1.13 7.73
N VAL A 221 5.05 -1.34 7.55
CA VAL A 221 5.70 -1.36 6.23
C VAL A 221 6.51 -2.65 5.96
N GLY A 222 6.79 -3.45 6.98
CA GLY A 222 7.63 -4.66 6.84
C GLY A 222 6.97 -5.79 6.04
N THR A 223 5.69 -5.68 5.71
CA THR A 223 5.02 -6.62 4.82
C THR A 223 5.65 -6.64 3.42
N ASP A 224 6.30 -5.56 2.98
CA ASP A 224 7.07 -5.55 1.73
C ASP A 224 8.24 -6.57 1.76
N LEU A 225 8.95 -6.69 2.90
CA LEU A 225 9.98 -7.72 3.06
C LEU A 225 9.37 -9.12 3.00
N ILE A 226 8.24 -9.35 3.68
CA ILE A 226 7.53 -10.62 3.64
C ILE A 226 7.13 -10.95 2.20
N TYR A 227 6.52 -10.01 1.50
CA TYR A 227 6.11 -10.17 0.10
C TYR A 227 7.31 -10.48 -0.81
N ALA A 228 8.41 -9.76 -0.63
CA ALA A 228 9.65 -9.99 -1.37
C ALA A 228 10.22 -11.41 -1.15
N ALA A 229 10.22 -11.91 0.09
CA ALA A 229 10.69 -13.26 0.40
C ALA A 229 9.85 -14.35 -0.28
N PHE A 230 8.52 -14.24 -0.23
CA PHE A 230 7.63 -15.18 -0.91
C PHE A 230 7.76 -15.11 -2.44
N LYS A 231 7.96 -13.91 -3.01
CA LYS A 231 8.23 -13.77 -4.44
C LYS A 231 9.57 -14.38 -4.84
N TYR A 232 10.61 -14.20 -4.02
CA TYR A 232 11.89 -14.88 -4.25
C TYR A 232 11.71 -16.40 -4.24
N ALA A 233 11.01 -16.95 -3.24
CA ALA A 233 10.69 -18.37 -3.17
C ALA A 233 9.92 -18.85 -4.41
N SER A 234 8.90 -18.12 -4.86
CA SER A 234 8.13 -18.44 -6.07
C SER A 234 9.01 -18.51 -7.32
N PHE A 235 9.98 -17.62 -7.44
CA PHE A 235 10.84 -17.55 -8.61
C PHE A 235 11.97 -18.58 -8.59
N THR A 236 12.47 -18.97 -7.43
CA THR A 236 13.67 -19.82 -7.32
C THR A 236 13.38 -21.24 -6.83
N GLY A 237 12.24 -21.47 -6.18
CA GLY A 237 11.96 -22.69 -5.44
C GLY A 237 12.69 -22.76 -4.08
N ASP A 238 13.23 -21.65 -3.59
CA ASP A 238 13.93 -21.60 -2.30
C ASP A 238 12.94 -21.45 -1.13
N ASP A 239 12.60 -22.58 -0.51
CA ASP A 239 11.70 -22.61 0.65
C ASP A 239 12.25 -21.85 1.87
N GLN A 240 13.57 -21.61 1.96
CA GLN A 240 14.15 -20.85 3.05
C GLN A 240 13.70 -19.39 3.02
N ALA A 241 13.56 -18.82 1.82
CA ALA A 241 13.06 -17.46 1.67
C ALA A 241 11.61 -17.32 2.16
N ALA A 242 10.72 -18.24 1.76
CA ALA A 242 9.35 -18.27 2.26
C ALA A 242 9.30 -18.45 3.79
N ALA A 243 10.16 -19.34 4.31
CA ALA A 243 10.25 -19.56 5.76
C ALA A 243 10.74 -18.32 6.52
N TRP A 244 11.63 -17.50 5.95
CA TRP A 244 12.00 -16.21 6.51
C TRP A 244 10.84 -15.20 6.48
N GLY A 245 10.10 -15.13 5.39
CA GLY A 245 8.90 -14.31 5.30
C GLY A 245 7.86 -14.68 6.36
N LYS A 246 7.57 -15.98 6.53
CA LYS A 246 6.68 -16.48 7.58
C LYS A 246 7.21 -16.17 8.99
N HIS A 247 8.53 -16.30 9.21
CA HIS A 247 9.17 -16.02 10.49
C HIS A 247 9.03 -14.55 10.89
N LEU A 248 9.25 -13.62 9.96
CA LEU A 248 9.04 -12.19 10.19
C LEU A 248 7.56 -11.90 10.49
N TYR A 249 6.62 -12.50 9.76
CA TYR A 249 5.20 -12.30 10.04
C TYR A 249 4.80 -12.84 11.42
N ARG A 250 5.33 -13.99 11.81
CA ARG A 250 5.14 -14.53 13.17
C ARG A 250 5.60 -13.56 14.24
N GLN A 251 6.71 -12.86 14.02
CA GLN A 251 7.20 -11.80 14.90
C GLN A 251 6.13 -10.71 15.10
N TYR A 252 5.48 -10.27 14.02
CA TYR A 252 4.41 -9.26 14.08
C TYR A 252 3.17 -9.77 14.82
N VAL A 253 2.86 -11.05 14.67
CA VAL A 253 1.74 -11.68 15.37
C VAL A 253 2.01 -11.76 16.87
N LEU A 254 3.23 -12.14 17.27
CA LEU A 254 3.63 -12.19 18.68
C LEU A 254 3.67 -10.79 19.34
N ALA A 255 3.86 -9.73 18.53
CA ALA A 255 3.81 -8.35 19.02
C ALA A 255 2.38 -7.82 19.23
N ARG A 256 1.35 -8.55 18.85
CA ARG A 256 -0.04 -8.18 19.12
C ARG A 256 -0.30 -8.15 20.63
N HIS A 257 -1.18 -7.26 21.04
CA HIS A 257 -1.60 -7.19 22.43
C HIS A 257 -2.26 -8.52 22.87
N PRO A 258 -1.88 -9.11 24.00
CA PRO A 258 -2.31 -10.46 24.37
C PRO A 258 -3.82 -10.61 24.62
N GLU A 259 -4.49 -9.55 25.07
CA GLU A 259 -5.92 -9.60 25.38
C GLU A 259 -6.80 -9.20 24.17
N THR A 260 -6.35 -8.24 23.37
CA THR A 260 -7.15 -7.72 22.24
C THR A 260 -6.77 -8.34 20.90
N GLY A 261 -5.55 -8.85 20.76
CA GLY A 261 -4.98 -9.28 19.49
C GLY A 261 -4.74 -8.12 18.51
N LEU A 262 -4.81 -6.87 18.96
CA LEU A 262 -4.55 -5.71 18.13
C LEU A 262 -3.05 -5.61 17.79
N PRO A 263 -2.73 -5.20 16.55
CA PRO A 263 -1.35 -5.18 16.09
C PRO A 263 -0.53 -4.06 16.72
N ALA A 264 0.77 -4.26 16.81
CA ALA A 264 1.73 -3.18 16.97
C ALA A 264 2.00 -2.52 15.63
N TYR A 265 2.03 -1.20 15.61
CA TYR A 265 2.40 -0.43 14.39
C TYR A 265 3.90 -0.49 14.15
N GLN A 266 4.65 -0.27 15.20
CA GLN A 266 6.11 -0.40 15.29
C GLN A 266 6.46 -0.92 16.67
N PHE A 267 7.50 -1.74 16.80
CA PHE A 267 7.96 -2.21 18.09
C PHE A 267 9.49 -2.42 18.10
N SER A 268 10.08 -2.44 19.28
CA SER A 268 11.49 -2.74 19.44
C SER A 268 11.72 -4.24 19.45
N SER A 269 12.75 -4.68 18.75
CA SER A 269 13.24 -6.05 18.82
C SER A 269 14.72 -6.02 19.25
N PRO A 270 15.11 -6.72 20.31
CA PRO A 270 14.29 -7.39 21.29
C PRO A 270 13.47 -6.41 22.12
N LEU A 271 12.41 -6.93 22.69
CA LEU A 271 11.43 -6.16 23.42
C LEU A 271 11.98 -5.59 24.71
N GLN A 272 11.92 -4.29 24.81
CA GLN A 272 12.18 -3.61 26.07
C GLN A 272 10.85 -3.19 26.68
N ARG A 273 10.35 -3.97 27.62
CA ARG A 273 9.28 -3.55 28.50
C ARG A 273 9.87 -2.57 29.49
N GLN A 274 9.69 -1.29 29.28
CA GLN A 274 10.05 -0.29 30.28
C GLN A 274 8.84 0.01 31.15
N PRO A 275 9.02 0.08 32.48
CA PRO A 275 7.95 0.54 33.35
C PRO A 275 7.54 1.95 32.93
N ILE A 276 6.23 2.22 32.95
CA ILE A 276 5.69 3.56 32.72
C ILE A 276 6.12 4.41 33.92
N PRO A 277 6.69 5.61 33.73
CA PRO A 277 6.83 6.56 34.82
C PRO A 277 5.48 6.83 35.49
N ALA A 278 5.46 6.91 36.80
CA ALA A 278 4.22 7.03 37.57
C ALA A 278 3.41 8.31 37.30
N ASP A 279 4.05 9.30 36.71
CA ASP A 279 3.47 10.59 36.29
C ASP A 279 2.99 10.61 34.82
N ASP A 280 3.12 9.51 34.14
CA ASP A 280 2.79 9.37 32.73
C ASP A 280 1.54 8.50 32.60
N ASN A 281 0.38 9.13 32.52
CA ASN A 281 -0.93 8.48 32.42
C ASN A 281 -1.14 7.78 31.07
N GLN A 282 -0.20 6.94 30.62
CA GLN A 282 -0.24 6.39 29.29
C GLN A 282 -0.17 4.88 29.30
N THR A 283 -1.00 4.29 28.49
CA THR A 283 -0.87 2.91 28.08
C THR A 283 0.42 2.72 27.34
N GLN A 284 1.22 1.76 27.74
CA GLN A 284 2.39 1.34 26.99
C GLN A 284 2.01 0.24 26.01
N SER A 285 2.69 0.23 24.90
CA SER A 285 2.73 -0.93 24.05
C SER A 285 3.12 -2.16 24.85
N TRP A 286 2.46 -3.27 24.63
CA TRP A 286 2.82 -4.57 25.20
C TRP A 286 4.30 -4.90 24.97
N TYR A 287 4.79 -4.43 23.87
CA TYR A 287 6.15 -4.61 23.44
C TYR A 287 6.94 -3.36 23.61
N GLY A 288 7.53 -2.90 24.44
CA GLY A 288 8.43 -1.75 24.52
C GLY A 288 8.39 -0.82 23.31
N ASP A 289 8.73 0.36 23.52
CA ASP A 289 8.35 1.44 22.65
C ASP A 289 9.55 2.03 21.91
N ARG A 290 9.72 1.56 20.68
CA ARG A 290 10.71 2.14 19.79
C ARG A 290 10.26 3.49 19.22
N ALA A 291 8.98 3.69 19.00
CA ALA A 291 8.45 4.96 18.52
C ALA A 291 8.73 6.09 19.51
N ALA A 292 8.74 5.84 20.81
CA ALA A 292 9.13 6.80 21.83
C ALA A 292 10.56 7.30 21.65
N ARG A 293 11.47 6.42 21.30
CA ARG A 293 12.88 6.80 21.03
C ARG A 293 13.02 7.63 19.76
N GLN A 294 12.26 7.28 18.74
CA GLN A 294 12.31 7.97 17.45
C GLN A 294 11.59 9.32 17.48
N PHE A 295 10.44 9.39 18.15
CA PHE A 295 9.53 10.52 18.07
C PHE A 295 9.25 11.19 19.43
N GLY A 296 9.82 10.70 20.51
CA GLY A 296 9.51 11.18 21.86
C GLY A 296 9.79 12.65 22.08
N ALA A 297 10.81 13.20 21.43
CA ALA A 297 11.12 14.64 21.52
C ALA A 297 10.05 15.52 20.86
N GLU A 298 9.45 15.03 19.75
CA GLU A 298 8.46 15.79 18.98
C GLU A 298 7.03 15.56 19.47
N PHE A 299 6.69 14.31 19.75
CA PHE A 299 5.32 13.86 19.97
C PHE A 299 4.98 13.55 21.43
N GLY A 300 5.99 13.66 22.31
CA GLY A 300 5.82 13.39 23.74
C GLY A 300 5.32 11.97 23.97
N CYS A 301 4.38 11.87 24.84
CA CYS A 301 3.85 10.61 25.31
C CYS A 301 3.09 9.79 24.26
N LEU A 302 2.46 10.42 23.30
CA LEU A 302 1.77 9.72 22.21
C LEU A 302 2.72 8.88 21.36
N ALA A 303 3.98 9.28 21.24
CA ALA A 303 4.98 8.52 20.51
C ALA A 303 5.33 7.18 21.17
N ARG A 304 5.03 7.01 22.45
CA ARG A 304 5.25 5.76 23.15
C ARG A 304 4.35 4.64 22.69
N GLU A 305 3.17 4.99 22.20
CA GLU A 305 2.26 4.02 21.68
C GLU A 305 2.53 3.76 20.20
N ALA A 306 3.46 2.88 19.96
CA ALA A 306 3.73 2.34 18.62
C ALA A 306 2.49 1.74 17.96
N ASN A 307 1.46 1.53 18.73
CA ASN A 307 0.20 0.89 18.36
C ASN A 307 -0.93 1.88 18.17
N VAL A 308 -0.63 3.16 18.17
CA VAL A 308 -1.67 4.14 18.01
C VAL A 308 -2.30 4.02 16.63
N LEU A 309 -3.55 3.67 16.65
CA LEU A 309 -4.37 3.38 15.50
C LEU A 309 -5.28 4.57 15.15
N PHE A 310 -4.81 5.79 15.34
CA PHE A 310 -5.66 6.98 15.19
C PHE A 310 -5.33 7.88 14.00
N ARG A 311 -4.26 7.57 13.25
CA ARG A 311 -3.91 8.43 12.13
C ARG A 311 -4.32 7.84 10.79
N ASP A 312 -3.54 6.94 10.31
CA ASP A 312 -3.77 6.26 9.03
C ASP A 312 -3.75 4.75 9.25
N MET A 313 -4.93 4.20 9.19
CA MET A 313 -5.11 2.77 9.41
C MET A 313 -4.88 1.94 8.16
N ARG A 314 -4.75 2.63 7.03
CA ARG A 314 -4.63 1.99 5.74
C ARG A 314 -3.52 0.94 5.68
N PRO A 315 -2.28 1.19 6.15
CA PRO A 315 -1.23 0.16 6.11
C PRO A 315 -1.63 -1.13 6.81
N LEU A 316 -2.26 -1.04 7.97
CA LEU A 316 -2.61 -2.21 8.78
C LEU A 316 -3.91 -2.89 8.36
N LEU A 317 -4.85 -2.15 7.77
CA LEU A 317 -6.18 -2.65 7.43
C LEU A 317 -6.41 -2.93 5.96
N VAL A 318 -5.62 -2.31 5.10
CA VAL A 318 -5.78 -2.46 3.65
C VAL A 318 -4.51 -3.04 3.03
N ASP A 319 -3.40 -2.33 3.14
CA ASP A 319 -2.21 -2.66 2.36
C ASP A 319 -1.56 -3.97 2.83
N ASN A 320 -1.29 -4.12 4.13
CA ASN A 320 -0.73 -5.36 4.69
C ASN A 320 -1.64 -6.58 4.45
N PRO A 321 -2.93 -6.52 4.77
CA PRO A 321 -3.82 -7.65 4.49
C PRO A 321 -3.90 -8.01 3.00
N LEU A 322 -3.93 -7.03 2.10
CA LEU A 322 -3.97 -7.32 0.66
C LEU A 322 -2.71 -8.06 0.19
N ALA A 323 -1.53 -7.66 0.68
CA ALA A 323 -0.29 -8.36 0.37
C ALA A 323 -0.27 -9.78 0.95
N MET A 324 -0.67 -9.94 2.21
CA MET A 324 -0.69 -11.25 2.88
C MET A 324 -1.71 -12.21 2.24
N LEU A 325 -2.88 -11.70 1.83
CA LEU A 325 -3.89 -12.49 1.14
C LEU A 325 -3.46 -12.90 -0.27
N ASP A 326 -2.68 -12.07 -0.96
CA ASP A 326 -2.09 -12.46 -2.26
C ASP A 326 -1.01 -13.54 -2.08
N ILE A 327 -0.19 -13.44 -1.03
CA ILE A 327 0.75 -14.50 -0.64
C ILE A 327 0.00 -15.81 -0.38
N LEU A 328 -1.03 -15.79 0.46
CA LEU A 328 -1.80 -16.98 0.83
C LEU A 328 -2.52 -17.62 -0.37
N ARG A 329 -2.94 -16.83 -1.34
CA ARG A 329 -3.50 -17.33 -2.59
C ARG A 329 -2.49 -18.12 -3.42
N GLN A 330 -1.21 -17.75 -3.38
CA GLN A 330 -0.11 -18.39 -4.12
C GLN A 330 0.59 -19.47 -3.30
N HIS A 331 0.69 -19.28 -1.99
CA HIS A 331 1.35 -20.15 -1.02
C HIS A 331 0.40 -20.41 0.16
N PRO A 332 -0.55 -21.33 0.04
CA PRO A 332 -1.49 -21.64 1.12
C PRO A 332 -0.77 -22.08 2.39
N ASP A 333 -1.07 -21.44 3.51
CA ASP A 333 -0.54 -21.75 4.83
C ASP A 333 -1.60 -21.48 5.89
N VAL A 334 -2.10 -22.53 6.54
CA VAL A 334 -3.21 -22.48 7.48
C VAL A 334 -2.90 -21.60 8.71
N GLU A 335 -1.68 -21.59 9.19
CA GLU A 335 -1.28 -20.79 10.33
C GLU A 335 -1.23 -19.30 9.98
N MET A 336 -0.62 -18.95 8.84
CA MET A 336 -0.60 -17.57 8.36
C MET A 336 -2.01 -17.07 8.01
N GLU A 337 -2.85 -17.91 7.39
CA GLU A 337 -4.24 -17.58 7.12
C GLU A 337 -4.98 -17.19 8.40
N LYS A 338 -4.88 -18.05 9.43
CA LYS A 338 -5.46 -17.75 10.75
C LYS A 338 -4.97 -16.41 11.29
N TRP A 339 -3.68 -16.13 11.22
CA TRP A 339 -3.11 -14.86 11.71
C TRP A 339 -3.65 -13.63 10.99
N VAL A 340 -3.82 -13.70 9.67
CA VAL A 340 -4.38 -12.60 8.86
C VAL A 340 -5.83 -12.38 9.21
N ILE A 341 -6.63 -13.44 9.25
CA ILE A 341 -8.07 -13.38 9.52
C ILE A 341 -8.36 -12.86 10.93
N GLU A 342 -7.66 -13.41 11.94
CA GLU A 342 -7.81 -12.95 13.33
C GLU A 342 -7.40 -11.48 13.49
N GLY A 343 -6.33 -11.04 12.82
CA GLY A 343 -5.90 -9.65 12.84
C GLY A 343 -6.96 -8.70 12.29
N LEU A 344 -7.58 -9.03 11.16
CA LEU A 344 -8.68 -8.27 10.60
C LEU A 344 -9.90 -8.23 11.52
N LYS A 345 -10.36 -9.40 11.97
CA LYS A 345 -11.53 -9.50 12.86
C LYS A 345 -11.34 -8.72 14.15
N ASN A 346 -10.21 -8.90 14.83
CA ASN A 346 -9.94 -8.22 16.09
C ASN A 346 -9.92 -6.71 15.90
N TYR A 347 -9.31 -6.23 14.81
CA TYR A 347 -9.32 -4.81 14.56
C TYR A 347 -10.75 -4.25 14.45
N TYR A 348 -11.59 -4.83 13.60
CA TYR A 348 -12.98 -4.35 13.44
C TYR A 348 -13.81 -4.53 14.71
N ARG A 349 -13.59 -5.61 15.47
CA ARG A 349 -14.29 -5.87 16.74
C ARG A 349 -14.05 -4.75 17.76
N PHE A 350 -12.85 -4.20 17.82
CA PHE A 350 -12.49 -3.14 18.78
C PHE A 350 -12.69 -1.72 18.20
N ALA A 351 -12.32 -1.49 16.95
CA ALA A 351 -12.31 -0.16 16.35
C ALA A 351 -13.64 0.25 15.72
N TYR A 352 -14.39 -0.68 15.16
CA TYR A 352 -15.55 -0.32 14.36
C TYR A 352 -16.78 -0.01 15.21
N ASP A 353 -17.24 1.25 15.14
CA ASP A 353 -18.51 1.63 15.73
C ASP A 353 -19.64 1.52 14.69
N LEU A 354 -20.47 0.50 14.91
CA LEU A 354 -21.66 0.22 14.09
C LEU A 354 -22.67 1.36 14.03
N LYS A 355 -22.78 2.18 15.10
CA LYS A 355 -23.78 3.24 15.16
C LYS A 355 -23.40 4.43 14.28
N SER A 356 -22.17 4.86 14.41
CA SER A 356 -21.65 6.03 13.68
C SER A 356 -21.07 5.69 12.31
N ASN A 357 -20.82 4.42 12.01
CA ASN A 357 -20.08 3.95 10.82
C ASN A 357 -18.67 4.55 10.76
N THR A 358 -18.00 4.57 11.92
CA THR A 358 -16.65 5.13 12.05
C THR A 358 -15.69 4.12 12.67
N LEU A 359 -14.41 4.36 12.49
CA LEU A 359 -13.33 3.67 13.17
C LEU A 359 -12.84 4.53 14.33
N ARG A 360 -12.75 3.95 15.52
CA ARG A 360 -12.25 4.64 16.71
C ARG A 360 -10.74 4.70 16.69
N PRO A 361 -10.14 5.83 17.04
CA PRO A 361 -8.75 5.89 17.44
C PRO A 361 -8.60 5.13 18.76
N MET A 362 -7.58 4.27 18.88
CA MET A 362 -7.44 3.48 20.10
C MET A 362 -5.99 3.12 20.38
N TRP A 363 -5.75 2.70 21.61
CA TRP A 363 -4.55 2.01 22.03
C TRP A 363 -4.64 0.52 21.69
N SER A 364 -3.52 -0.16 21.70
CA SER A 364 -3.49 -1.62 21.45
C SER A 364 -4.24 -2.45 22.49
N ASP A 365 -4.45 -1.93 23.69
CA ASP A 365 -5.30 -2.55 24.72
C ASP A 365 -6.81 -2.36 24.47
N GLY A 366 -7.18 -1.63 23.40
CA GLY A 366 -8.56 -1.37 23.01
C GLY A 366 -9.18 -0.13 23.66
N GLN A 367 -8.42 0.65 24.44
CA GLN A 367 -8.93 1.89 25.01
C GLN A 367 -9.21 2.92 23.90
N ASP A 368 -10.42 3.48 23.90
CA ASP A 368 -10.85 4.53 22.97
C ASP A 368 -10.16 5.86 23.28
N MET A 369 -9.56 6.47 22.26
CA MET A 369 -8.89 7.76 22.34
C MET A 369 -9.72 8.90 21.75
N THR A 370 -10.96 8.67 21.37
CA THR A 370 -11.83 9.72 20.84
C THR A 370 -11.96 10.84 21.88
N GLY A 371 -11.71 12.08 21.47
CA GLY A 371 -11.72 13.23 22.36
C GLY A 371 -10.39 13.54 23.05
N TYR A 372 -9.34 12.74 22.83
CA TYR A 372 -8.02 13.05 23.39
C TYR A 372 -7.46 14.35 22.80
N ILE A 373 -6.97 15.23 23.65
CA ILE A 373 -6.39 16.52 23.24
C ILE A 373 -4.86 16.39 23.16
N LEU A 374 -4.29 16.69 21.99
CA LEU A 374 -2.85 16.64 21.78
C LEU A 374 -2.13 17.67 22.64
N LEU A 375 -1.12 17.21 23.39
CA LEU A 375 -0.37 18.04 24.33
C LEU A 375 0.77 18.83 23.67
N ARG A 376 1.18 18.44 22.45
CA ARG A 376 2.28 19.03 21.71
C ARG A 376 1.98 19.04 20.20
N ASP A 377 2.68 19.90 19.49
CA ASP A 377 2.73 19.80 18.02
C ASP A 377 3.50 18.55 17.61
N GLY A 378 3.06 17.88 16.58
CA GLY A 378 3.75 16.71 16.09
C GLY A 378 3.08 16.06 14.88
N TYR A 379 3.55 14.86 14.58
CA TYR A 379 3.12 14.06 13.45
C TYR A 379 1.60 13.77 13.43
N TYR A 380 0.97 13.74 14.59
CA TYR A 380 -0.46 13.42 14.72
C TYR A 380 -1.36 14.65 14.69
N GLY A 381 -0.81 15.82 14.74
CA GLY A 381 -1.54 17.08 14.69
C GLY A 381 -0.88 18.19 15.51
N SER A 382 -1.53 19.34 15.56
CA SER A 382 -1.09 20.48 16.33
C SER A 382 -1.52 20.36 17.79
N LYS A 383 -0.75 20.95 18.71
CA LYS A 383 -1.11 21.08 20.13
C LYS A 383 -2.52 21.64 20.28
N GLY A 384 -3.31 21.02 21.14
CA GLY A 384 -4.69 21.40 21.38
C GLY A 384 -5.71 20.83 20.40
N SER A 385 -5.26 20.11 19.35
CA SER A 385 -6.16 19.40 18.45
C SER A 385 -6.77 18.20 19.16
N GLU A 386 -8.03 17.94 18.85
CA GLU A 386 -8.78 16.77 19.33
C GLU A 386 -8.62 15.59 18.37
N ILE A 387 -8.31 14.42 18.89
CA ILE A 387 -8.31 13.18 18.13
C ILE A 387 -9.76 12.74 17.92
N LYS A 388 -10.13 12.51 16.65
CA LYS A 388 -11.49 12.15 16.26
C LYS A 388 -11.54 10.75 15.67
N SER A 389 -12.71 10.12 15.75
CA SER A 389 -12.99 8.91 14.99
C SER A 389 -12.95 9.18 13.49
N PHE A 390 -12.64 8.14 12.71
CA PHE A 390 -12.49 8.20 11.26
C PHE A 390 -13.73 7.63 10.59
N PRO A 391 -14.30 8.27 9.56
CA PRO A 391 -15.32 7.62 8.75
C PRO A 391 -14.78 6.34 8.12
N LEU A 392 -15.58 5.29 8.10
CA LEU A 392 -15.20 4.06 7.41
C LEU A 392 -15.13 4.34 5.90
N ASN A 393 -13.95 4.19 5.34
CA ASN A 393 -13.74 4.35 3.90
C ASN A 393 -14.16 3.05 3.17
N PRO A 394 -14.87 3.13 2.01
CA PRO A 394 -15.19 1.97 1.18
C PRO A 394 -13.98 1.11 0.77
N ASP A 395 -12.79 1.69 0.74
CA ASP A 395 -11.55 0.97 0.41
C ASP A 395 -11.28 -0.21 1.36
N TYR A 396 -11.74 -0.15 2.60
CA TYR A 396 -11.58 -1.21 3.60
C TYR A 396 -12.37 -2.49 3.30
N LEU A 397 -13.30 -2.45 2.34
CA LEU A 397 -14.04 -3.64 1.92
C LEU A 397 -13.17 -4.64 1.13
N LEU A 398 -12.20 -4.17 0.35
CA LEU A 398 -11.43 -5.06 -0.52
C LEU A 398 -10.67 -6.15 0.25
N PRO A 399 -9.89 -5.84 1.30
CA PRO A 399 -9.22 -6.89 2.09
C PRO A 399 -10.20 -7.82 2.81
N LEU A 400 -11.34 -7.31 3.29
CA LEU A 400 -12.37 -8.16 3.92
C LEU A 400 -12.98 -9.14 2.92
N VAL A 401 -13.30 -8.67 1.72
CA VAL A 401 -13.84 -9.53 0.65
C VAL A 401 -12.83 -10.59 0.23
N ARG A 402 -11.57 -10.23 0.06
CA ARG A 402 -10.51 -11.21 -0.27
C ARG A 402 -10.29 -12.23 0.85
N ALA A 403 -10.30 -11.78 2.11
CA ALA A 403 -10.20 -12.66 3.27
C ALA A 403 -11.38 -13.64 3.33
N TRP A 404 -12.59 -13.13 3.16
CA TRP A 404 -13.79 -13.98 3.12
C TRP A 404 -13.76 -14.97 1.96
N ARG A 405 -13.39 -14.56 0.76
CA ARG A 405 -13.27 -15.46 -0.41
C ARG A 405 -12.25 -16.59 -0.22
N LEU A 406 -11.25 -16.37 0.61
CA LEU A 406 -10.23 -17.37 0.92
C LEU A 406 -10.74 -18.41 1.93
N THR A 407 -11.60 -17.99 2.88
CA THR A 407 -11.94 -18.78 4.07
C THR A 407 -13.40 -19.18 4.19
N ASP A 408 -14.31 -18.53 3.47
CA ASP A 408 -15.79 -18.62 3.66
C ASP A 408 -16.25 -18.36 5.12
N ASP A 409 -15.49 -17.51 5.87
CA ASP A 409 -15.74 -17.22 7.27
C ASP A 409 -17.01 -16.38 7.47
N ASP A 410 -17.95 -16.90 8.25
CA ASP A 410 -19.27 -16.27 8.46
C ASP A 410 -19.19 -14.90 9.17
N GLU A 411 -18.25 -14.71 10.10
CA GLU A 411 -18.06 -13.42 10.80
C GLU A 411 -17.56 -12.33 9.84
N LEU A 412 -16.65 -12.68 8.92
CA LEU A 412 -16.21 -11.75 7.86
C LEU A 412 -17.36 -11.39 6.92
N PHE A 413 -18.20 -12.37 6.56
CA PHE A 413 -19.38 -12.10 5.73
C PHE A 413 -20.37 -11.16 6.41
N ASP A 414 -20.64 -11.39 7.69
CA ASP A 414 -21.54 -10.53 8.47
C ASP A 414 -20.98 -9.10 8.55
N LEU A 415 -19.68 -8.95 8.76
CA LEU A 415 -19.01 -7.65 8.76
C LEU A 415 -19.12 -6.94 7.40
N ILE A 416 -18.83 -7.65 6.30
CA ILE A 416 -19.00 -7.13 4.93
C ILE A 416 -20.44 -6.68 4.71
N SER A 417 -21.43 -7.50 5.09
CA SER A 417 -22.85 -7.21 4.91
C SER A 417 -23.28 -5.97 5.69
N VAL A 418 -22.80 -5.84 6.92
CA VAL A 418 -23.07 -4.66 7.77
C VAL A 418 -22.44 -3.40 7.16
N ILE A 419 -21.20 -3.46 6.74
CA ILE A 419 -20.49 -2.30 6.14
C ILE A 419 -21.19 -1.89 4.85
N LEU A 420 -21.52 -2.81 3.95
CA LEU A 420 -22.25 -2.51 2.71
C LEU A 420 -23.59 -1.84 2.98
N LYS A 421 -24.32 -2.30 4.00
CA LYS A 421 -25.57 -1.68 4.41
C LYS A 421 -25.37 -0.28 5.00
N ARG A 422 -24.35 -0.10 5.85
CA ARG A 422 -24.02 1.20 6.46
C ARG A 422 -23.53 2.23 5.44
N LEU A 423 -22.85 1.80 4.41
CA LEU A 423 -22.51 2.62 3.26
C LEU A 423 -23.71 2.90 2.35
N ASN A 424 -24.90 2.43 2.70
CA ASN A 424 -26.14 2.54 1.93
C ASN A 424 -26.01 1.98 0.50
N LEU A 425 -25.26 0.90 0.32
CA LEU A 425 -25.01 0.28 -0.99
C LEU A 425 -25.99 -0.86 -1.26
N VAL A 426 -25.97 -1.85 -0.39
CA VAL A 426 -26.75 -3.08 -0.57
C VAL A 426 -27.01 -3.77 0.77
N GLU A 427 -28.17 -4.40 0.91
CA GLU A 427 -28.42 -5.43 1.91
C GLU A 427 -28.09 -6.79 1.30
N LEU A 428 -27.14 -7.49 1.91
CA LEU A 428 -26.68 -8.79 1.49
C LEU A 428 -27.03 -9.83 2.56
N LYS A 429 -27.61 -10.97 2.17
CA LYS A 429 -27.93 -12.10 3.05
C LYS A 429 -27.26 -13.36 2.56
N LEU A 430 -26.81 -14.18 3.50
CA LEU A 430 -26.17 -15.47 3.27
C LEU A 430 -27.21 -16.56 3.00
N ARG A 431 -26.90 -17.40 2.05
CA ARG A 431 -27.49 -18.71 1.71
C ARG A 431 -29.03 -18.84 1.77
N PRO A 432 -29.69 -18.59 0.67
CA PRO A 432 -29.16 -18.22 -0.62
C PRO A 432 -28.76 -16.74 -0.62
N TYR A 433 -27.70 -16.39 -1.37
CA TYR A 433 -27.27 -15.00 -1.51
C TYR A 433 -28.39 -14.16 -2.12
N ARG A 434 -28.98 -13.32 -1.28
CA ARG A 434 -30.01 -12.37 -1.70
C ARG A 434 -29.50 -10.96 -1.53
N THR A 435 -29.74 -10.13 -2.51
CA THR A 435 -29.28 -8.74 -2.55
C THR A 435 -30.46 -7.82 -2.78
N THR A 436 -30.49 -6.75 -1.99
CA THR A 436 -31.41 -5.62 -2.18
C THR A 436 -30.57 -4.35 -2.32
N LEU A 437 -30.57 -3.73 -3.49
CA LEU A 437 -29.83 -2.49 -3.72
C LEU A 437 -30.49 -1.33 -2.97
N LEU A 438 -29.69 -0.53 -2.28
CA LEU A 438 -30.14 0.59 -1.45
C LEU A 438 -29.85 1.95 -2.09
N THR A 439 -28.73 2.07 -2.80
CA THR A 439 -28.29 3.35 -3.38
C THR A 439 -28.65 3.50 -4.84
N ILE A 440 -28.89 4.73 -5.27
CA ILE A 440 -29.03 5.12 -6.67
C ILE A 440 -27.66 5.51 -7.24
N GLU A 441 -26.81 6.20 -6.46
CA GLU A 441 -25.50 6.68 -6.87
C GLU A 441 -24.43 6.22 -5.86
N PRO A 442 -23.64 5.18 -6.19
CA PRO A 442 -22.61 4.67 -5.31
C PRO A 442 -21.38 5.59 -5.28
N PRO A 443 -20.55 5.54 -4.22
CA PRO A 443 -19.31 6.28 -4.16
C PRO A 443 -18.33 5.81 -5.25
N ALA A 444 -17.50 6.75 -5.72
CA ALA A 444 -16.46 6.51 -6.70
C ALA A 444 -15.17 6.05 -5.99
N SER A 445 -15.02 4.74 -5.77
CA SER A 445 -13.80 4.15 -5.20
C SER A 445 -13.35 2.98 -6.08
N PRO A 446 -12.08 2.96 -6.52
CA PRO A 446 -11.54 1.82 -7.28
C PRO A 446 -11.43 0.56 -6.41
N TYR A 447 -11.18 0.70 -5.11
CA TYR A 447 -11.17 -0.44 -4.18
C TYR A 447 -12.56 -1.04 -3.98
N LEU A 448 -13.59 -0.19 -3.83
CA LEU A 448 -14.97 -0.64 -3.78
C LEU A 448 -15.37 -1.37 -5.06
N LEU A 449 -14.97 -0.83 -6.22
CA LEU A 449 -15.23 -1.48 -7.50
C LEU A 449 -14.63 -2.89 -7.53
N LEU A 450 -13.36 -3.03 -7.17
CA LEU A 450 -12.68 -4.33 -7.11
C LEU A 450 -13.33 -5.27 -6.10
N ALA A 451 -13.67 -4.78 -4.91
CA ALA A 451 -14.37 -5.57 -3.90
C ALA A 451 -15.72 -6.11 -4.40
N LEU A 452 -16.50 -5.27 -5.07
CA LEU A 452 -17.81 -5.68 -5.61
C LEU A 452 -17.68 -6.66 -6.78
N ILE A 453 -16.68 -6.52 -7.64
CA ILE A 453 -16.40 -7.50 -8.70
C ILE A 453 -16.09 -8.86 -8.08
N GLU A 454 -15.17 -8.90 -7.11
CA GLU A 454 -14.75 -10.14 -6.46
C GLU A 454 -15.88 -10.77 -5.66
N LEU A 455 -16.68 -9.95 -4.96
CA LEU A 455 -17.87 -10.40 -4.21
C LEU A 455 -18.94 -10.96 -5.15
N ALA A 456 -19.23 -10.27 -6.25
CA ALA A 456 -20.20 -10.71 -7.25
C ALA A 456 -19.82 -12.07 -7.86
N GLN A 457 -18.54 -12.26 -8.17
CA GLN A 457 -18.04 -13.51 -8.73
C GLN A 457 -18.14 -14.67 -7.73
N HIS A 458 -17.73 -14.46 -6.48
CA HIS A 458 -17.78 -15.50 -5.47
C HIS A 458 -19.23 -15.90 -5.13
N CYS A 459 -20.12 -14.92 -4.96
CA CYS A 459 -21.54 -15.15 -4.71
C CYS A 459 -22.34 -15.58 -5.95
N GLN A 460 -21.74 -15.54 -7.14
CA GLN A 460 -22.43 -15.72 -8.44
C GLN A 460 -23.68 -14.83 -8.56
N ASN A 461 -23.55 -13.55 -8.21
CA ASN A 461 -24.65 -12.63 -7.97
C ASN A 461 -24.67 -11.46 -8.97
N GLN A 462 -25.60 -11.52 -9.92
CA GLN A 462 -25.77 -10.49 -10.96
C GLN A 462 -26.10 -9.09 -10.40
N PRO A 463 -27.00 -8.92 -9.39
CA PRO A 463 -27.25 -7.61 -8.77
C PRO A 463 -25.99 -6.94 -8.19
N LEU A 464 -25.07 -7.70 -7.55
CA LEU A 464 -23.79 -7.16 -7.10
C LEU A 464 -22.91 -6.73 -8.26
N PHE A 465 -22.87 -7.49 -9.34
CA PHE A 465 -22.14 -7.12 -10.53
C PHE A 465 -22.72 -5.85 -11.19
N ASN A 466 -24.05 -5.71 -11.22
CA ASN A 466 -24.71 -4.50 -11.68
C ASN A 466 -24.36 -3.27 -10.82
N LEU A 467 -24.20 -3.47 -9.49
CA LEU A 467 -23.72 -2.42 -8.60
C LEU A 467 -22.25 -2.06 -8.91
N ALA A 468 -21.38 -3.05 -9.13
CA ALA A 468 -19.99 -2.83 -9.57
C ALA A 468 -19.95 -2.00 -10.86
N TRP A 469 -20.81 -2.33 -11.82
CA TRP A 469 -20.93 -1.55 -13.07
C TRP A 469 -21.30 -0.09 -12.83
N ARG A 470 -22.23 0.17 -11.92
CA ARG A 470 -22.63 1.53 -11.53
C ARG A 470 -21.49 2.27 -10.84
N VAL A 471 -20.70 1.60 -9.97
CA VAL A 471 -19.48 2.18 -9.41
C VAL A 471 -18.49 2.55 -10.51
N GLY A 472 -18.30 1.67 -11.50
CA GLY A 472 -17.45 1.95 -12.67
C GLY A 472 -17.91 3.20 -13.44
N LYS A 473 -19.22 3.36 -13.65
CA LYS A 473 -19.78 4.57 -14.30
C LYS A 473 -19.52 5.83 -13.47
N THR A 474 -19.72 5.74 -12.15
CA THR A 474 -19.47 6.86 -11.23
C THR A 474 -17.98 7.24 -11.21
N LEU A 475 -17.10 6.23 -11.13
CA LEU A 475 -15.64 6.42 -11.23
C LEU A 475 -15.26 7.14 -12.51
N PHE A 476 -15.72 6.64 -13.64
CA PHE A 476 -15.41 7.25 -14.94
C PHE A 476 -15.90 8.70 -15.00
N LYS A 477 -17.15 8.94 -14.63
CA LYS A 477 -17.76 10.28 -14.66
C LYS A 477 -17.04 11.29 -13.76
N GLN A 478 -16.59 10.87 -12.59
CA GLN A 478 -16.02 11.78 -11.58
C GLN A 478 -14.51 11.99 -11.77
N HIS A 479 -13.81 11.00 -12.33
CA HIS A 479 -12.34 11.02 -12.35
C HIS A 479 -11.72 11.16 -13.73
N TYR A 480 -12.45 10.83 -14.81
CA TYR A 480 -11.92 11.05 -16.15
C TYR A 480 -12.10 12.52 -16.56
N HIS A 481 -10.98 13.22 -16.71
CA HIS A 481 -11.00 14.65 -17.01
C HIS A 481 -9.86 15.02 -17.97
N ARG A 482 -10.19 15.68 -19.09
CA ARG A 482 -9.21 16.15 -20.10
C ARG A 482 -8.26 15.07 -20.62
N GLY A 483 -8.75 13.86 -20.80
CA GLY A 483 -7.95 12.73 -21.29
C GLY A 483 -7.12 12.03 -20.21
N LEU A 484 -7.35 12.34 -18.93
CA LEU A 484 -6.59 11.85 -17.78
C LEU A 484 -7.51 11.35 -16.68
N PHE A 485 -7.01 10.44 -15.84
CA PHE A 485 -7.67 10.05 -14.60
C PHE A 485 -7.08 10.83 -13.43
N VAL A 486 -7.90 11.63 -12.77
CA VAL A 486 -7.54 12.50 -11.64
C VAL A 486 -8.23 12.04 -10.36
N ASP A 487 -7.71 12.42 -9.21
CA ASP A 487 -8.31 12.05 -7.91
C ASP A 487 -9.68 12.72 -7.68
N SER A 488 -9.91 13.90 -8.26
CA SER A 488 -11.23 14.56 -8.34
C SER A 488 -11.25 15.56 -9.49
N ALA A 489 -12.44 16.04 -9.87
CA ALA A 489 -12.60 17.08 -10.90
C ALA A 489 -11.90 18.41 -10.54
N GLN A 490 -11.64 18.64 -9.25
CA GLN A 490 -10.93 19.83 -8.75
C GLN A 490 -9.42 19.60 -8.61
N HIS A 491 -8.95 18.37 -8.85
CA HIS A 491 -7.54 18.04 -8.74
C HIS A 491 -6.77 18.56 -9.94
N ARG A 492 -5.76 19.35 -9.69
CA ARG A 492 -4.92 19.93 -10.73
C ARG A 492 -3.89 18.95 -11.29
N TYR A 493 -3.48 17.99 -10.46
CA TYR A 493 -2.39 17.08 -10.80
C TYR A 493 -2.87 15.64 -10.92
N VAL A 494 -2.32 14.94 -11.89
CA VAL A 494 -2.54 13.50 -12.06
C VAL A 494 -1.29 12.74 -11.63
N ARG A 495 -1.50 11.59 -10.98
CA ARG A 495 -0.45 10.61 -10.70
C ARG A 495 -0.63 9.43 -11.62
N ILE A 496 0.45 8.98 -12.25
CA ILE A 496 0.37 7.84 -13.17
C ILE A 496 0.12 6.50 -12.46
N ASP A 497 0.36 6.43 -11.15
CA ASP A 497 0.06 5.27 -10.31
C ASP A 497 -1.42 5.13 -9.90
N ASN A 498 -2.29 5.97 -10.45
CA ASN A 498 -3.71 5.98 -10.13
C ASN A 498 -4.38 4.64 -10.52
N PRO A 499 -5.07 3.94 -9.59
CA PRO A 499 -5.62 2.62 -9.84
C PRO A 499 -6.94 2.62 -10.64
N ILE A 500 -7.50 3.79 -10.99
CA ILE A 500 -8.85 3.88 -11.60
C ILE A 500 -8.90 3.17 -12.95
N ALA A 501 -7.92 3.41 -13.81
CA ALA A 501 -7.87 2.77 -15.12
C ALA A 501 -7.75 1.24 -15.01
N LEU A 502 -6.91 0.75 -14.09
CA LEU A 502 -6.77 -0.68 -13.81
C LEU A 502 -8.08 -1.29 -13.29
N ALA A 503 -8.77 -0.61 -12.38
CA ALA A 503 -10.05 -1.09 -11.84
C ALA A 503 -11.15 -1.16 -12.92
N LEU A 504 -11.20 -0.19 -13.83
CA LEU A 504 -12.13 -0.23 -14.97
C LEU A 504 -11.79 -1.36 -15.96
N LEU A 505 -10.51 -1.59 -16.25
CA LEU A 505 -10.07 -2.73 -17.07
C LEU A 505 -10.40 -4.07 -16.41
N THR A 506 -10.26 -4.16 -15.09
CA THR A 506 -10.67 -5.34 -14.31
C THR A 506 -12.18 -5.59 -14.42
N LEU A 507 -13.00 -4.53 -14.39
CA LEU A 507 -14.45 -4.65 -14.57
C LEU A 507 -14.81 -5.14 -15.98
N ILE A 508 -14.15 -4.61 -17.02
CA ILE A 508 -14.35 -5.05 -18.40
C ILE A 508 -13.96 -6.53 -18.55
N ALA A 509 -12.78 -6.90 -18.05
CA ALA A 509 -12.30 -8.28 -18.09
C ALA A 509 -13.24 -9.25 -17.34
N ALA A 510 -13.80 -8.80 -16.20
CA ALA A 510 -14.79 -9.60 -15.47
C ALA A 510 -16.09 -9.80 -16.28
N LYS A 511 -16.54 -8.80 -17.03
CA LYS A 511 -17.70 -8.89 -17.92
C LYS A 511 -17.44 -9.85 -19.08
N GLU A 512 -16.24 -9.83 -19.65
CA GLU A 512 -15.83 -10.68 -20.76
C GLU A 512 -15.32 -12.07 -20.31
N ASN A 513 -15.35 -12.36 -19.00
CA ASN A 513 -14.84 -13.60 -18.41
C ASN A 513 -13.32 -13.84 -18.62
N GLU A 514 -12.56 -12.77 -18.70
CA GLU A 514 -11.10 -12.75 -18.93
C GLU A 514 -10.31 -12.25 -17.71
N LEU A 515 -10.93 -12.25 -16.52
CA LEU A 515 -10.34 -11.67 -15.32
C LEU A 515 -8.99 -12.29 -14.92
N ALA A 516 -8.80 -13.58 -15.19
CA ALA A 516 -7.54 -14.27 -14.88
C ALA A 516 -6.33 -13.72 -15.66
N GLU A 517 -6.57 -13.00 -16.75
CA GLU A 517 -5.52 -12.41 -17.58
C GLU A 517 -5.09 -11.02 -17.10
N VAL A 518 -5.85 -10.38 -16.19
CA VAL A 518 -5.56 -9.03 -15.71
C VAL A 518 -4.69 -9.10 -14.44
N PRO A 519 -3.63 -8.25 -14.35
CA PRO A 519 -2.80 -8.19 -13.15
C PRO A 519 -3.59 -7.85 -11.90
N VAL A 520 -3.29 -8.53 -10.79
CA VAL A 520 -3.94 -8.29 -9.51
C VAL A 520 -3.48 -6.93 -8.95
N PHE A 521 -4.45 -6.09 -8.60
CA PHE A 521 -4.19 -4.89 -7.83
C PHE A 521 -3.90 -5.25 -6.36
N LEU A 522 -2.84 -4.69 -5.81
CA LEU A 522 -2.48 -4.86 -4.40
C LEU A 522 -2.69 -3.57 -3.61
N THR A 523 -1.93 -2.53 -3.93
CA THR A 523 -2.04 -1.23 -3.27
C THR A 523 -1.56 -0.11 -4.19
N LYS A 524 -1.69 1.13 -3.73
CA LYS A 524 -1.00 2.28 -4.35
C LYS A 524 0.48 2.19 -4.04
N GLY A 525 1.33 2.57 -4.98
CA GLY A 525 2.77 2.66 -4.80
C GLY A 525 3.19 3.66 -3.71
N GLY A 526 4.40 3.50 -3.21
CA GLY A 526 4.98 4.42 -2.25
C GLY A 526 5.34 5.77 -2.88
N TYR A 527 5.42 6.81 -2.06
CA TYR A 527 5.72 8.17 -2.48
C TYR A 527 7.09 8.61 -1.96
N VAL A 528 7.72 9.54 -2.69
CA VAL A 528 8.85 10.30 -2.18
C VAL A 528 8.41 11.10 -0.95
N HIS A 529 9.23 11.14 0.09
CA HIS A 529 9.00 11.99 1.24
C HIS A 529 10.34 12.46 1.83
N GLY A 530 10.31 13.58 2.51
CA GLY A 530 11.47 14.14 3.18
C GLY A 530 11.07 14.94 4.40
N ASP A 531 12.02 15.10 5.31
CA ASP A 531 11.89 16.01 6.42
C ASP A 531 12.12 17.44 5.93
N TYR A 532 11.14 18.29 6.11
CA TYR A 532 11.18 19.67 5.67
C TYR A 532 11.03 20.60 6.87
N GLN A 533 11.96 21.51 7.04
CA GLN A 533 11.81 22.59 8.04
C GLN A 533 11.01 23.74 7.47
N ARG A 534 9.83 23.94 8.00
CA ARG A 534 8.99 25.09 7.70
C ARG A 534 8.72 25.88 8.98
N ASN A 535 9.07 27.16 9.00
CA ASN A 535 8.90 28.04 10.16
C ASN A 535 9.58 27.51 11.45
N GLY A 536 10.72 26.83 11.33
CA GLY A 536 11.44 26.27 12.46
C GLY A 536 10.87 24.98 13.05
N CYS A 537 9.81 24.41 12.45
CA CYS A 537 9.25 23.13 12.82
C CYS A 537 9.64 22.07 11.81
N ASN A 538 10.04 20.90 12.31
CA ASN A 538 10.27 19.72 11.46
C ASN A 538 8.91 19.15 11.06
N ASN A 539 8.63 19.11 9.76
CA ASN A 539 7.45 18.48 9.20
C ASN A 539 7.88 17.40 8.20
N VAL A 540 7.24 16.25 8.26
CA VAL A 540 7.35 15.25 7.20
C VAL A 540 6.44 15.67 6.06
N ILE A 541 7.01 15.88 4.87
CA ILE A 541 6.28 16.22 3.67
C ILE A 541 6.33 15.03 2.73
N TYR A 542 5.17 14.57 2.33
CA TYR A 542 5.02 13.57 1.29
C TYR A 542 4.85 14.27 -0.07
N ASP A 543 5.30 13.62 -1.13
CA ASP A 543 5.11 14.10 -2.50
C ASP A 543 3.65 14.41 -2.81
N ILE A 544 2.72 13.59 -2.27
CA ILE A 544 1.28 13.80 -2.47
C ILE A 544 0.80 15.15 -1.91
N ASP A 545 1.39 15.60 -0.82
CA ASP A 545 0.99 16.86 -0.17
C ASP A 545 1.66 18.08 -0.82
N PHE A 546 2.86 17.88 -1.35
CA PHE A 546 3.73 18.94 -1.84
C PHE A 546 3.73 19.06 -3.36
N ILE A 547 3.75 17.92 -4.05
CA ILE A 547 3.82 17.84 -5.50
C ILE A 547 2.41 17.85 -6.12
N TYR A 548 1.44 17.30 -5.41
CA TYR A 548 0.05 17.16 -5.86
C TYR A 548 -0.93 17.96 -4.97
N PRO A 549 -0.75 19.29 -4.83
CA PRO A 549 -1.68 20.07 -4.04
C PRO A 549 -3.09 19.96 -4.64
N THR A 550 -4.07 19.79 -3.76
CA THR A 550 -5.41 19.34 -4.11
C THR A 550 -6.27 20.37 -4.82
N LEU A 551 -5.89 21.64 -4.88
CA LEU A 551 -6.83 22.65 -5.31
C LEU A 551 -6.36 23.41 -6.54
N LEU A 552 -7.26 23.43 -7.53
CA LEU A 552 -7.42 24.54 -8.43
C LEU A 552 -7.89 25.73 -7.57
N SER A 553 -6.96 26.58 -7.17
CA SER A 553 -7.30 27.87 -6.61
C SER A 553 -8.01 28.72 -7.65
#